data_77b250ecf407b9e2e8977c8a47686afb
#
_entry.id   77b250ecf407b9e2e8977c8a47686afb
#
_cell.length_a   1.000
_cell.length_b   1.000
_cell.length_c   1.000
_cell.angle_alpha   90.00
_cell.angle_beta   90.00
_cell.angle_gamma   90.00
#
_symmetry.space_group_name_H-M   'P 1'
#
loop_
_entity.id
_entity.type
_entity.pdbx_description
1 polymer ?
#
loop_
_entity_poly.entity_id
_entity_poly.type
_entity_poly.pdbx_seq_one_letter_code
_entity_poly.pdbx_strand_id
1 'polypeptide(L)'
;MSKKVLASALMAFGLLSMTPMMASAADLKVGMVTDSGSIDDKSFNQGTWEGVKKATKDLGIKSKYLKPGGTTEADYVKEISNLNDAGFGLIVTPGFKFESAVYVAQDKYPTTKFVLIDGSPNNGVFDATRKEKVGTNTVSIFFAEHESGFLAGVASALQIKEGDFGFIGGMEIPPVQKFNWGFQQGVAYANQNLGTKISLKPENVIYQGTFSDVAAGQQLAAQMYDRGVKAIFTAAGGVGVGAINEAKARAAKGVWIVGVDVDQFSQGIYSGKKSIILTSAMKRIDTAAYDMIKAEKEGKFPGGQTLIFDAKKDGVGIPATNPNLSAEVSKKVADVLAQLKEGKISVAAEKGNLIK
;
A
#
# COMPACT_ATOMS: atom_id res chain seq x y z
N MET A 1 -56.33 75.82 -1.57
CA MET A 1 -56.36 74.50 -2.22
C MET A 1 -54.95 74.23 -2.77
N SER A 2 -54.18 73.38 -2.07
CA SER A 2 -52.80 73.13 -2.46
C SER A 2 -52.60 71.59 -2.45
N LYS A 3 -52.27 71.03 -3.60
CA LYS A 3 -52.00 69.62 -3.81
C LYS A 3 -50.54 69.38 -3.47
N LYS A 4 -50.27 68.53 -2.44
CA LYS A 4 -48.96 67.99 -2.15
C LYS A 4 -48.72 66.70 -2.96
N VAL A 5 -47.68 66.71 -3.76
CA VAL A 5 -47.19 65.53 -4.50
C VAL A 5 -46.18 64.86 -3.63
N LEU A 6 -46.41 63.55 -3.26
CA LEU A 6 -45.51 62.68 -2.57
C LEU A 6 -44.63 61.97 -3.63
N ALA A 7 -43.33 62.19 -3.59
CA ALA A 7 -42.36 61.46 -4.39
C ALA A 7 -41.87 60.24 -3.59
N SER A 8 -42.19 59.03 -4.07
CA SER A 8 -41.68 57.78 -3.49
C SER A 8 -40.35 57.43 -4.18
N ALA A 9 -39.27 57.43 -3.40
CA ALA A 9 -37.96 56.94 -3.87
C ALA A 9 -37.91 55.42 -3.69
N LEU A 10 -37.86 54.67 -4.78
CA LEU A 10 -37.52 53.24 -4.78
C LEU A 10 -35.99 53.08 -4.67
N MET A 11 -35.51 52.59 -3.49
CA MET A 11 -34.17 52.07 -3.36
C MET A 11 -34.11 50.65 -3.93
N ALA A 12 -33.48 50.48 -5.07
CA ALA A 12 -33.12 49.16 -5.61
C ALA A 12 -31.90 48.63 -4.87
N PHE A 13 -32.09 47.65 -3.97
CA PHE A 13 -31.01 46.87 -3.38
C PHE A 13 -30.53 45.87 -4.43
N GLY A 14 -29.38 46.15 -5.04
CA GLY A 14 -28.67 45.20 -5.89
C GLY A 14 -28.07 44.07 -5.05
N LEU A 15 -28.69 42.88 -5.08
CA LEU A 15 -28.07 41.67 -4.62
C LEU A 15 -26.91 41.31 -5.55
N LEU A 16 -25.67 41.65 -5.14
CA LEU A 16 -24.48 41.02 -5.72
C LEU A 16 -24.51 39.56 -5.35
N SER A 17 -24.94 38.71 -6.27
CA SER A 17 -24.74 37.27 -6.20
C SER A 17 -23.24 37.01 -6.36
N MET A 18 -22.54 36.80 -5.24
CA MET A 18 -21.21 36.17 -5.25
C MET A 18 -21.41 34.71 -5.71
N THR A 19 -21.26 34.48 -7.02
CA THR A 19 -21.00 33.13 -7.52
C THR A 19 -19.67 32.66 -6.96
N PRO A 20 -19.60 31.52 -6.26
CA PRO A 20 -18.30 30.96 -5.87
C PRO A 20 -17.56 30.67 -7.17
N MET A 21 -16.43 31.33 -7.36
CA MET A 21 -15.48 31.04 -8.43
C MET A 21 -15.01 29.57 -8.17
N MET A 22 -15.65 28.61 -8.84
CA MET A 22 -15.12 27.25 -8.92
C MET A 22 -13.78 27.37 -9.64
N ALA A 23 -12.70 27.28 -8.88
CA ALA A 23 -11.38 27.12 -9.45
C ALA A 23 -11.45 25.95 -10.43
N SER A 24 -11.10 26.20 -11.66
CA SER A 24 -11.14 25.22 -12.75
C SER A 24 -10.30 24.01 -12.34
N ALA A 25 -10.94 22.88 -12.08
CA ALA A 25 -10.31 21.58 -11.81
C ALA A 25 -9.52 21.04 -13.03
N ALA A 26 -9.33 21.86 -14.06
CA ALA A 26 -8.77 21.44 -15.35
C ALA A 26 -7.24 21.24 -15.36
N ASP A 27 -6.50 21.74 -14.38
CA ASP A 27 -5.03 21.75 -14.40
C ASP A 27 -4.36 21.07 -13.17
N LEU A 28 -5.04 20.15 -12.50
CA LEU A 28 -4.41 19.43 -11.38
C LEU A 28 -3.18 18.68 -11.89
N LYS A 29 -2.01 18.99 -11.31
CA LYS A 29 -0.76 18.25 -11.49
C LYS A 29 -0.49 17.45 -10.25
N VAL A 30 -0.22 16.15 -10.43
CA VAL A 30 0.07 15.20 -9.34
C VAL A 30 1.50 14.72 -9.42
N GLY A 31 2.26 14.99 -8.38
CA GLY A 31 3.61 14.48 -8.21
C GLY A 31 3.63 13.20 -7.36
N MET A 32 4.63 12.35 -7.57
CA MET A 32 4.98 11.27 -6.65
C MET A 32 6.49 11.31 -6.43
N VAL A 33 6.93 11.07 -5.20
CA VAL A 33 8.35 10.85 -4.89
C VAL A 33 8.49 9.39 -4.46
N THR A 34 9.39 8.61 -5.10
CA THR A 34 9.63 7.23 -4.67
C THR A 34 10.36 7.20 -3.32
N ASP A 35 10.13 6.16 -2.54
CA ASP A 35 10.88 5.96 -1.28
C ASP A 35 12.30 5.36 -1.53
N SER A 36 12.76 4.47 -0.66
CA SER A 36 14.04 3.75 -0.82
C SER A 36 14.01 2.67 -1.91
N GLY A 37 12.85 2.36 -2.46
CA GLY A 37 12.66 1.42 -3.56
C GLY A 37 12.78 2.08 -4.93
N SER A 38 12.67 1.26 -5.98
CA SER A 38 12.62 1.72 -7.37
C SER A 38 11.18 1.86 -7.84
N ILE A 39 10.95 2.70 -8.85
CA ILE A 39 9.63 2.84 -9.48
C ILE A 39 9.15 1.55 -10.15
N ASP A 40 10.04 0.65 -10.44
CA ASP A 40 9.82 -0.65 -11.07
C ASP A 40 10.07 -1.82 -10.11
N ASP A 41 9.86 -1.61 -8.80
CA ASP A 41 10.04 -2.61 -7.73
C ASP A 41 9.04 -3.78 -7.80
N LYS A 42 8.12 -3.76 -8.75
CA LYS A 42 7.05 -4.74 -8.96
C LYS A 42 6.10 -4.90 -7.77
N SER A 43 6.08 -3.93 -6.87
CA SER A 43 5.39 -3.95 -5.60
C SER A 43 4.90 -2.54 -5.21
N PHE A 44 5.43 -1.95 -4.15
CA PHE A 44 4.93 -0.78 -3.45
C PHE A 44 5.01 0.52 -4.26
N ASN A 45 6.21 0.91 -4.74
CA ASN A 45 6.34 2.14 -5.52
C ASN A 45 5.65 2.01 -6.88
N GLN A 46 5.84 0.89 -7.57
CA GLN A 46 5.18 0.65 -8.85
C GLN A 46 3.67 0.64 -8.69
N GLY A 47 3.12 -0.07 -7.70
CA GLY A 47 1.68 -0.14 -7.45
C GLY A 47 1.08 1.25 -7.16
N THR A 48 1.75 2.06 -6.34
CA THR A 48 1.33 3.45 -6.09
C THR A 48 1.31 4.26 -7.38
N TRP A 49 2.37 4.14 -8.19
CA TRP A 49 2.47 4.86 -9.47
C TRP A 49 1.42 4.41 -10.50
N GLU A 50 1.03 3.13 -10.51
CA GLU A 50 -0.08 2.65 -11.36
C GLU A 50 -1.40 3.35 -11.01
N GLY A 51 -1.67 3.58 -9.70
CA GLY A 51 -2.81 4.38 -9.25
C GLY A 51 -2.77 5.81 -9.78
N VAL A 52 -1.60 6.46 -9.70
CA VAL A 52 -1.39 7.81 -10.25
C VAL A 52 -1.58 7.82 -11.78
N LYS A 53 -1.02 6.84 -12.50
CA LYS A 53 -1.21 6.73 -13.97
C LYS A 53 -2.67 6.50 -14.34
N LYS A 54 -3.38 5.68 -13.57
CA LYS A 54 -4.81 5.47 -13.77
C LYS A 54 -5.58 6.76 -13.61
N ALA A 55 -5.29 7.54 -12.55
CA ALA A 55 -5.90 8.86 -12.36
C ALA A 55 -5.56 9.83 -13.51
N THR A 56 -4.33 9.80 -14.01
CA THR A 56 -3.91 10.60 -15.17
C THR A 56 -4.78 10.31 -16.39
N LYS A 57 -5.01 9.04 -16.67
CA LYS A 57 -5.84 8.60 -17.80
C LYS A 57 -7.32 8.94 -17.61
N ASP A 58 -7.88 8.57 -16.46
CA ASP A 58 -9.34 8.63 -16.24
C ASP A 58 -9.83 10.03 -15.90
N LEU A 59 -8.99 10.84 -15.26
CA LEU A 59 -9.36 12.18 -14.78
C LEU A 59 -8.76 13.31 -15.62
N GLY A 60 -7.92 13.00 -16.62
CA GLY A 60 -7.29 13.99 -17.48
C GLY A 60 -6.33 14.94 -16.77
N ILE A 61 -5.65 14.46 -15.74
CA ILE A 61 -4.64 15.21 -14.97
C ILE A 61 -3.23 15.02 -15.58
N LYS A 62 -2.28 15.85 -15.14
CA LYS A 62 -0.85 15.66 -15.46
C LYS A 62 -0.14 15.01 -14.28
N SER A 63 0.77 14.08 -14.55
CA SER A 63 1.54 13.44 -13.48
C SER A 63 3.02 13.31 -13.82
N LYS A 64 3.85 13.27 -12.76
CA LYS A 64 5.29 13.02 -12.81
C LYS A 64 5.75 12.36 -11.53
N TYR A 65 6.74 11.47 -11.60
CA TYR A 65 7.45 11.03 -10.39
C TYR A 65 8.89 11.54 -10.38
N LEU A 66 9.44 11.66 -9.17
CA LEU A 66 10.85 11.93 -8.93
C LEU A 66 11.42 10.81 -8.06
N LYS A 67 12.70 10.51 -8.29
CA LYS A 67 13.49 9.60 -7.45
C LYS A 67 14.48 10.43 -6.66
N PRO A 68 14.50 10.35 -5.33
CA PRO A 68 15.46 11.07 -4.51
C PRO A 68 16.89 10.53 -4.72
N GLY A 69 17.88 11.37 -4.49
CA GLY A 69 19.30 10.99 -4.57
C GLY A 69 19.78 10.15 -3.40
N GLY A 70 19.04 10.14 -2.29
CA GLY A 70 19.27 9.37 -1.07
C GLY A 70 17.98 9.11 -0.32
N THR A 71 18.08 8.70 0.94
CA THR A 71 16.92 8.33 1.77
C THR A 71 16.88 9.08 3.10
N THR A 72 17.52 10.24 3.17
CA THR A 72 17.44 11.16 4.30
C THR A 72 16.22 12.07 4.19
N GLU A 73 15.80 12.67 5.29
CA GLU A 73 14.74 13.70 5.27
C GLU A 73 15.03 14.80 4.24
N ALA A 74 16.28 15.28 4.20
CA ALA A 74 16.69 16.34 3.28
C ALA A 74 16.53 15.94 1.80
N ASP A 75 16.82 14.67 1.46
CA ASP A 75 16.65 14.16 0.10
C ASP A 75 15.16 14.17 -0.30
N TYR A 76 14.27 13.76 0.60
CA TYR A 76 12.83 13.76 0.35
C TYR A 76 12.24 15.18 0.31
N VAL A 77 12.63 16.06 1.24
CA VAL A 77 12.22 17.47 1.25
C VAL A 77 12.63 18.17 -0.03
N LYS A 78 13.81 17.87 -0.57
CA LYS A 78 14.30 18.42 -1.85
C LYS A 78 13.39 18.05 -3.00
N GLU A 79 13.02 16.79 -3.15
CA GLU A 79 12.18 16.35 -4.27
C GLU A 79 10.71 16.82 -4.10
N ILE A 80 10.21 16.92 -2.88
CA ILE A 80 8.92 17.57 -2.60
C ILE A 80 8.96 19.04 -3.02
N SER A 81 10.03 19.78 -2.67
CA SER A 81 10.22 21.18 -3.10
C SER A 81 10.25 21.29 -4.63
N ASN A 82 11.01 20.42 -5.31
CA ASN A 82 11.11 20.41 -6.77
C ASN A 82 9.74 20.24 -7.45
N LEU A 83 8.88 19.36 -6.91
CA LEU A 83 7.52 19.17 -7.39
C LEU A 83 6.65 20.39 -7.11
N ASN A 84 6.67 20.92 -5.88
CA ASN A 84 5.92 22.10 -5.50
C ASN A 84 6.27 23.31 -6.41
N ASP A 85 7.56 23.58 -6.61
CA ASP A 85 8.07 24.69 -7.41
C ASP A 85 7.71 24.55 -8.89
N ALA A 86 7.53 23.32 -9.37
CA ALA A 86 7.01 23.00 -10.71
C ALA A 86 5.47 23.07 -10.80
N GLY A 87 4.78 23.47 -9.72
CA GLY A 87 3.34 23.67 -9.65
C GLY A 87 2.52 22.39 -9.54
N PHE A 88 3.08 21.33 -8.94
CA PHE A 88 2.32 20.12 -8.60
C PHE A 88 1.50 20.38 -7.33
N GLY A 89 0.17 20.42 -7.46
CA GLY A 89 -0.76 20.74 -6.38
C GLY A 89 -1.11 19.59 -5.44
N LEU A 90 -0.79 18.35 -5.82
CA LEU A 90 -0.90 17.18 -4.98
C LEU A 90 0.36 16.32 -5.13
N ILE A 91 0.92 15.89 -4.00
CA ILE A 91 2.14 15.06 -3.95
C ILE A 91 1.86 13.79 -3.17
N VAL A 92 2.06 12.63 -3.81
CA VAL A 92 1.96 11.31 -3.22
C VAL A 92 3.34 10.88 -2.74
N THR A 93 3.43 10.51 -1.46
CA THR A 93 4.66 10.12 -0.78
C THR A 93 4.47 8.73 -0.15
N PRO A 94 4.75 7.64 -0.90
CA PRO A 94 4.62 6.29 -0.38
C PRO A 94 5.79 5.93 0.54
N GLY A 95 5.49 5.59 1.79
CA GLY A 95 6.43 5.01 2.74
C GLY A 95 6.70 5.86 3.98
N PHE A 96 6.93 5.16 5.08
CA PHE A 96 7.20 5.74 6.41
C PHE A 96 8.39 6.71 6.44
N LYS A 97 9.37 6.56 5.55
CA LYS A 97 10.54 7.45 5.47
C LYS A 97 10.19 8.90 5.12
N PHE A 98 8.98 9.12 4.59
CA PHE A 98 8.50 10.47 4.32
C PHE A 98 7.89 11.18 5.53
N GLU A 99 7.73 10.50 6.68
CA GLU A 99 7.02 11.05 7.83
C GLU A 99 7.55 12.41 8.27
N SER A 100 8.87 12.56 8.45
CA SER A 100 9.48 13.82 8.85
C SER A 100 9.50 14.84 7.71
N ALA A 101 9.73 14.41 6.48
CA ALA A 101 9.72 15.30 5.32
C ALA A 101 8.32 15.89 5.05
N VAL A 102 7.25 15.09 5.18
CA VAL A 102 5.87 15.58 5.05
C VAL A 102 5.48 16.44 6.26
N TYR A 103 5.96 16.11 7.46
CA TYR A 103 5.74 16.94 8.64
C TYR A 103 6.22 18.38 8.43
N VAL A 104 7.38 18.56 7.81
CA VAL A 104 7.92 19.89 7.45
C VAL A 104 7.19 20.49 6.26
N ALA A 105 6.95 19.69 5.20
CA ALA A 105 6.41 20.16 3.93
C ALA A 105 4.96 20.66 4.05
N GLN A 106 4.13 20.00 4.86
CA GLN A 106 2.72 20.39 5.02
C GLN A 106 2.54 21.79 5.61
N ASP A 107 3.44 22.23 6.48
CA ASP A 107 3.43 23.59 7.04
C ASP A 107 4.10 24.60 6.09
N LYS A 108 5.14 24.18 5.36
CA LYS A 108 5.86 25.03 4.41
C LYS A 108 5.04 25.32 3.14
N TYR A 109 4.22 24.36 2.70
CA TYR A 109 3.44 24.44 1.46
C TYR A 109 1.94 24.26 1.72
N PRO A 110 1.27 25.24 2.35
CA PRO A 110 -0.12 25.08 2.82
C PRO A 110 -1.16 24.88 1.72
N THR A 111 -0.86 25.23 0.47
CA THR A 111 -1.73 25.06 -0.69
C THR A 111 -1.53 23.73 -1.40
N THR A 112 -0.40 23.04 -1.19
CA THR A 112 -0.11 21.73 -1.76
C THR A 112 -0.72 20.63 -0.88
N LYS A 113 -1.36 19.65 -1.52
CA LYS A 113 -1.92 18.48 -0.84
C LYS A 113 -0.90 17.36 -0.76
N PHE A 114 -0.88 16.64 0.34
CA PHE A 114 0.04 15.52 0.58
C PHE A 114 -0.74 14.25 0.88
N VAL A 115 -0.39 13.17 0.20
CA VAL A 115 -0.90 11.82 0.46
C VAL A 115 0.27 10.99 0.98
N LEU A 116 0.31 10.76 2.29
CA LEU A 116 1.34 9.93 2.92
C LEU A 116 0.80 8.52 3.10
N ILE A 117 1.42 7.55 2.44
CA ILE A 117 1.06 6.12 2.53
C ILE A 117 2.03 5.42 3.48
N ASP A 118 1.51 4.60 4.40
CA ASP A 118 2.25 3.86 5.44
C ASP A 118 3.01 4.74 6.42
N GLY A 119 2.47 5.90 6.74
CA GLY A 119 3.09 6.79 7.71
C GLY A 119 2.15 7.86 8.24
N SER A 120 2.55 8.48 9.34
CA SER A 120 1.93 9.67 9.91
C SER A 120 2.98 10.76 10.07
N PRO A 121 2.71 12.01 9.61
CA PRO A 121 3.71 13.07 9.70
C PRO A 121 4.13 13.34 11.14
N ASN A 122 5.42 13.26 11.40
CA ASN A 122 6.00 13.48 12.72
C ASN A 122 7.38 14.13 12.61
N ASN A 123 7.88 14.68 13.72
CA ASN A 123 9.13 15.43 13.77
C ASN A 123 10.42 14.57 13.69
N GLY A 124 10.33 13.31 13.35
CA GLY A 124 11.49 12.41 13.13
C GLY A 124 12.20 11.95 14.40
N VAL A 125 11.72 12.29 15.59
CA VAL A 125 12.29 11.82 16.85
C VAL A 125 11.51 10.63 17.42
N PHE A 126 12.20 9.75 18.16
CA PHE A 126 11.65 8.49 18.69
C PHE A 126 11.63 8.46 20.23
N ASP A 127 11.60 9.64 20.87
CA ASP A 127 11.52 9.78 22.32
C ASP A 127 10.25 10.54 22.75
N ALA A 128 10.18 10.90 24.03
CA ALA A 128 9.05 11.63 24.60
C ALA A 128 8.79 13.03 23.99
N THR A 129 9.71 13.53 23.16
CA THR A 129 9.55 14.80 22.43
C THR A 129 8.96 14.63 21.04
N ARG A 130 8.58 13.39 20.66
CA ARG A 130 7.91 13.09 19.40
C ARG A 130 6.63 13.91 19.27
N LYS A 131 6.48 14.57 18.13
CA LYS A 131 5.29 15.32 17.76
C LYS A 131 4.74 14.77 16.47
N GLU A 132 3.47 14.46 16.47
CA GLU A 132 2.72 14.02 15.26
C GLU A 132 1.66 15.06 14.93
N LYS A 133 1.46 15.31 13.65
CA LYS A 133 0.45 16.25 13.18
C LYS A 133 0.07 15.91 11.75
N VAL A 134 -1.16 15.54 11.50
CA VAL A 134 -1.73 15.46 10.15
C VAL A 134 -2.35 16.81 9.83
N GLY A 135 -1.73 17.57 8.94
CA GLY A 135 -2.18 18.91 8.54
C GLY A 135 -3.47 18.86 7.71
N THR A 136 -4.22 19.97 7.67
CA THR A 136 -5.48 20.05 6.90
C THR A 136 -5.29 19.88 5.38
N ASN A 137 -4.06 19.91 4.91
CA ASN A 137 -3.65 19.66 3.54
C ASN A 137 -2.97 18.28 3.37
N THR A 138 -2.99 17.43 4.40
CA THR A 138 -2.33 16.11 4.40
C THR A 138 -3.34 15.03 4.78
N VAL A 139 -3.27 13.88 4.14
CA VAL A 139 -3.94 12.64 4.55
C VAL A 139 -2.90 11.56 4.80
N SER A 140 -3.03 10.87 5.95
CA SER A 140 -2.25 9.68 6.27
C SER A 140 -3.06 8.43 5.94
N ILE A 141 -2.43 7.45 5.29
CA ILE A 141 -3.10 6.20 4.87
C ILE A 141 -2.34 5.01 5.44
N PHE A 142 -3.06 4.14 6.14
CA PHE A 142 -2.56 2.86 6.63
C PHE A 142 -3.42 1.72 6.09
N PHE A 143 -2.86 0.51 6.13
CA PHE A 143 -3.55 -0.69 5.69
C PHE A 143 -3.55 -1.76 6.79
N ALA A 144 -4.52 -2.67 6.68
CA ALA A 144 -4.59 -3.86 7.52
C ALA A 144 -3.79 -5.01 6.89
N GLU A 145 -2.47 -4.85 6.76
CA GLU A 145 -1.58 -5.82 6.12
C GLU A 145 -1.66 -7.21 6.75
N HIS A 146 -1.96 -7.27 8.07
CA HIS A 146 -2.18 -8.52 8.80
C HIS A 146 -3.37 -9.31 8.26
N GLU A 147 -4.43 -8.66 7.80
CA GLU A 147 -5.60 -9.32 7.19
C GLU A 147 -5.26 -9.92 5.82
N SER A 148 -4.51 -9.18 5.01
CA SER A 148 -4.03 -9.65 3.70
C SER A 148 -3.03 -10.80 3.84
N GLY A 149 -2.07 -10.67 4.75
CA GLY A 149 -1.13 -11.74 5.11
C GLY A 149 -1.86 -13.00 5.57
N PHE A 150 -2.87 -12.85 6.43
CA PHE A 150 -3.70 -13.95 6.92
C PHE A 150 -4.40 -14.71 5.78
N LEU A 151 -5.06 -14.00 4.89
CA LEU A 151 -5.74 -14.62 3.74
C LEU A 151 -4.76 -15.35 2.82
N ALA A 152 -3.59 -14.77 2.57
CA ALA A 152 -2.53 -15.39 1.78
C ALA A 152 -1.96 -16.64 2.47
N GLY A 153 -1.82 -16.62 3.80
CA GLY A 153 -1.41 -17.76 4.62
C GLY A 153 -2.41 -18.90 4.55
N VAL A 154 -3.70 -18.61 4.72
CA VAL A 154 -4.80 -19.59 4.58
C VAL A 154 -4.82 -20.20 3.18
N ALA A 155 -4.75 -19.36 2.14
CA ALA A 155 -4.78 -19.82 0.75
C ALA A 155 -3.60 -20.76 0.43
N SER A 156 -2.40 -20.36 0.86
CA SER A 156 -1.18 -21.13 0.62
C SER A 156 -1.19 -22.46 1.38
N ALA A 157 -1.60 -22.44 2.65
CA ALA A 157 -1.69 -23.64 3.47
C ALA A 157 -2.70 -24.65 2.90
N LEU A 158 -3.90 -24.18 2.50
CA LEU A 158 -4.91 -25.04 1.88
C LEU A 158 -4.46 -25.65 0.55
N GLN A 159 -3.71 -24.92 -0.26
CA GLN A 159 -3.25 -25.39 -1.56
C GLN A 159 -2.11 -26.40 -1.45
N ILE A 160 -1.17 -26.19 -0.51
CA ILE A 160 0.04 -27.03 -0.35
C ILE A 160 -0.22 -28.19 0.61
N LYS A 161 -1.04 -28.00 1.64
CA LYS A 161 -1.49 -28.92 2.67
C LYS A 161 -0.44 -29.29 3.72
N GLU A 162 0.80 -29.58 3.35
CA GLU A 162 1.87 -29.94 4.28
C GLU A 162 3.25 -29.49 3.80
N GLY A 163 4.15 -29.19 4.73
CA GLY A 163 5.53 -28.79 4.47
C GLY A 163 5.95 -27.52 5.20
N ASP A 164 7.16 -27.07 4.91
CA ASP A 164 7.73 -25.87 5.53
C ASP A 164 7.48 -24.64 4.66
N PHE A 165 7.07 -23.54 5.28
CA PHE A 165 6.96 -22.21 4.67
C PHE A 165 8.08 -21.29 5.17
N GLY A 166 8.34 -20.22 4.42
CA GLY A 166 9.27 -19.16 4.75
C GLY A 166 8.68 -17.77 4.56
N PHE A 167 9.35 -16.79 5.14
CA PHE A 167 9.07 -15.37 4.95
C PHE A 167 10.37 -14.60 4.72
N ILE A 168 10.38 -13.75 3.69
CA ILE A 168 11.44 -12.78 3.45
C ILE A 168 10.80 -11.39 3.48
N GLY A 169 11.13 -10.61 4.51
CA GLY A 169 10.83 -9.18 4.60
C GLY A 169 11.98 -8.35 4.06
N GLY A 170 11.67 -7.15 3.56
CA GLY A 170 12.70 -6.15 3.28
C GLY A 170 13.27 -5.61 4.58
N MET A 171 12.81 -4.46 5.03
CA MET A 171 13.13 -3.91 6.34
C MET A 171 12.15 -4.40 7.41
N GLU A 172 12.62 -4.53 8.66
CA GLU A 172 11.76 -4.88 9.79
C GLU A 172 11.00 -3.64 10.30
N ILE A 173 9.94 -3.28 9.60
CA ILE A 173 9.08 -2.12 9.88
C ILE A 173 7.62 -2.54 10.05
N PRO A 174 6.76 -1.73 10.69
CA PRO A 174 5.40 -2.13 11.04
C PRO A 174 4.57 -2.74 9.90
N PRO A 175 4.47 -2.18 8.69
CA PRO A 175 3.68 -2.80 7.63
C PRO A 175 4.24 -4.17 7.20
N VAL A 176 5.56 -4.35 7.13
CA VAL A 176 6.20 -5.62 6.76
C VAL A 176 6.03 -6.66 7.87
N GLN A 177 6.14 -6.23 9.13
CA GLN A 177 5.86 -7.08 10.29
C GLN A 177 4.41 -7.55 10.32
N LYS A 178 3.44 -6.67 10.05
CA LYS A 178 2.02 -7.03 9.99
C LYS A 178 1.73 -8.06 8.91
N PHE A 179 2.32 -7.95 7.72
CA PHE A 179 2.21 -8.98 6.69
C PHE A 179 2.70 -10.34 7.20
N ASN A 180 3.88 -10.38 7.83
CA ASN A 180 4.44 -11.61 8.39
C ASN A 180 3.55 -12.19 9.49
N TRP A 181 3.13 -11.38 10.45
CA TRP A 181 2.29 -11.85 11.57
C TRP A 181 0.93 -12.34 11.08
N GLY A 182 0.32 -11.64 10.14
CA GLY A 182 -0.90 -12.10 9.49
C GLY A 182 -0.70 -13.44 8.79
N PHE A 183 0.36 -13.58 8.01
CA PHE A 183 0.67 -14.83 7.29
C PHE A 183 0.83 -16.02 8.26
N GLN A 184 1.58 -15.84 9.35
CA GLN A 184 1.72 -16.87 10.39
C GLN A 184 0.37 -17.25 11.02
N GLN A 185 -0.50 -16.26 11.30
CA GLN A 185 -1.84 -16.52 11.82
C GLN A 185 -2.71 -17.29 10.82
N GLY A 186 -2.63 -16.93 9.54
CA GLY A 186 -3.34 -17.63 8.47
C GLY A 186 -2.93 -19.10 8.36
N VAL A 187 -1.64 -19.37 8.46
CA VAL A 187 -1.09 -20.74 8.50
C VAL A 187 -1.59 -21.48 9.75
N ALA A 188 -1.49 -20.86 10.93
CA ALA A 188 -1.95 -21.47 12.18
C ALA A 188 -3.47 -21.76 12.14
N TYR A 189 -4.26 -20.82 11.63
CA TYR A 189 -5.70 -21.01 11.46
C TYR A 189 -6.02 -22.19 10.54
N ALA A 190 -5.32 -22.31 9.41
CA ALA A 190 -5.50 -23.41 8.47
C ALA A 190 -5.12 -24.76 9.09
N ASN A 191 -4.03 -24.81 9.86
CA ASN A 191 -3.62 -26.01 10.58
C ASN A 191 -4.66 -26.45 11.62
N GLN A 192 -5.20 -25.50 12.37
CA GLN A 192 -6.14 -25.79 13.46
C GLN A 192 -7.56 -26.11 12.97
N ASN A 193 -8.02 -25.44 11.92
CA ASN A 193 -9.43 -25.47 11.52
C ASN A 193 -9.70 -26.11 10.15
N LEU A 194 -8.66 -26.23 9.29
CA LEU A 194 -8.85 -26.63 7.89
C LEU A 194 -8.02 -27.87 7.49
N GLY A 195 -7.40 -28.53 8.48
CA GLY A 195 -6.74 -29.84 8.32
C GLY A 195 -5.41 -29.78 7.55
N THR A 196 -4.68 -28.66 7.61
CA THR A 196 -3.34 -28.55 7.02
C THR A 196 -2.24 -28.86 8.06
N LYS A 197 -1.00 -29.06 7.59
CA LYS A 197 0.18 -29.35 8.42
C LYS A 197 1.38 -28.55 7.92
N ILE A 198 1.27 -27.23 7.99
CA ILE A 198 2.33 -26.33 7.54
C ILE A 198 3.17 -25.90 8.75
N SER A 199 4.49 -25.95 8.60
CA SER A 199 5.45 -25.42 9.56
C SER A 199 6.04 -24.11 9.05
N LEU A 200 6.24 -23.16 9.96
CA LEU A 200 6.96 -21.91 9.68
C LEU A 200 7.98 -21.71 10.82
N LYS A 201 9.21 -22.14 10.55
CA LYS A 201 10.30 -22.16 11.54
C LYS A 201 10.97 -20.78 11.64
N PRO A 202 11.48 -20.39 12.83
CA PRO A 202 12.14 -19.10 13.03
C PRO A 202 13.28 -18.82 12.04
N GLU A 203 14.09 -19.83 11.71
CA GLU A 203 15.20 -19.72 10.74
C GLU A 203 14.75 -19.46 9.30
N ASN A 204 13.48 -19.63 9.02
CA ASN A 204 12.85 -19.33 7.72
C ASN A 204 12.07 -18.01 7.73
N VAL A 205 12.24 -17.17 8.75
CA VAL A 205 11.66 -15.82 8.84
C VAL A 205 12.80 -14.81 8.89
N ILE A 206 13.06 -14.14 7.78
CA ILE A 206 14.24 -13.27 7.62
C ILE A 206 13.81 -11.90 7.14
N TYR A 207 14.36 -10.85 7.76
CA TYR A 207 14.32 -9.48 7.27
C TYR A 207 15.69 -9.14 6.69
N GLN A 208 15.74 -8.81 5.39
CA GLN A 208 17.00 -8.63 4.65
C GLN A 208 17.69 -7.30 5.01
N GLY A 209 16.92 -6.29 5.44
CA GLY A 209 17.42 -4.97 5.83
C GLY A 209 17.28 -3.88 4.78
N THR A 210 16.97 -4.24 3.50
CA THR A 210 16.68 -3.26 2.42
C THR A 210 15.47 -3.72 1.58
N PHE A 211 15.03 -2.86 0.64
CA PHE A 211 14.03 -3.20 -0.39
C PHE A 211 14.61 -3.28 -1.80
N SER A 212 15.92 -3.20 -1.97
CA SER A 212 16.54 -3.03 -3.30
C SER A 212 17.55 -4.11 -3.69
N ASP A 213 18.02 -4.92 -2.75
CA ASP A 213 19.05 -5.93 -3.01
C ASP A 213 18.46 -7.22 -3.60
N VAL A 214 18.34 -7.23 -4.93
CA VAL A 214 17.83 -8.38 -5.71
C VAL A 214 18.70 -9.63 -5.51
N ALA A 215 20.04 -9.47 -5.46
CA ALA A 215 20.95 -10.59 -5.32
C ALA A 215 20.83 -11.27 -3.96
N ALA A 216 20.74 -10.50 -2.88
CA ALA A 216 20.49 -11.03 -1.55
C ALA A 216 19.14 -11.76 -1.46
N GLY A 217 18.08 -11.22 -2.09
CA GLY A 217 16.77 -11.88 -2.15
C GLY A 217 16.83 -13.24 -2.83
N GLN A 218 17.54 -13.34 -3.94
CA GLN A 218 17.75 -14.59 -4.66
C GLN A 218 18.53 -15.61 -3.80
N GLN A 219 19.59 -15.17 -3.12
CA GLN A 219 20.39 -16.04 -2.26
C GLN A 219 19.62 -16.55 -1.04
N LEU A 220 18.83 -15.70 -0.38
CA LEU A 220 17.97 -16.09 0.74
C LEU A 220 16.94 -17.13 0.32
N ALA A 221 16.27 -16.93 -0.82
CA ALA A 221 15.32 -17.89 -1.35
C ALA A 221 15.99 -19.22 -1.71
N ALA A 222 17.19 -19.20 -2.31
CA ALA A 222 17.96 -20.40 -2.60
C ALA A 222 18.22 -21.23 -1.33
N GLN A 223 18.70 -20.57 -0.27
CA GLN A 223 18.98 -21.22 1.02
C GLN A 223 17.72 -21.82 1.65
N MET A 224 16.57 -21.14 1.58
CA MET A 224 15.31 -21.66 2.09
C MET A 224 14.83 -22.87 1.31
N TYR A 225 14.86 -22.82 -0.03
CA TYR A 225 14.48 -23.95 -0.87
C TYR A 225 15.42 -25.15 -0.72
N ASP A 226 16.71 -24.92 -0.48
CA ASP A 226 17.68 -25.98 -0.20
C ASP A 226 17.41 -26.68 1.14
N ARG A 227 16.80 -25.98 2.11
CA ARG A 227 16.27 -26.54 3.37
C ARG A 227 14.90 -27.22 3.21
N GLY A 228 14.31 -27.25 2.02
CA GLY A 228 13.03 -27.91 1.73
C GLY A 228 11.79 -27.04 1.93
N VAL A 229 11.94 -25.72 2.09
CA VAL A 229 10.80 -24.78 2.11
C VAL A 229 10.01 -24.90 0.83
N LYS A 230 8.68 -24.99 0.91
CA LYS A 230 7.77 -25.17 -0.24
C LYS A 230 7.26 -23.86 -0.80
N ALA A 231 6.97 -22.90 0.07
CA ALA A 231 6.50 -21.57 -0.31
C ALA A 231 7.18 -20.50 0.54
N ILE A 232 7.58 -19.40 -0.10
CA ILE A 232 8.15 -18.23 0.57
C ILE A 232 7.23 -17.04 0.34
N PHE A 233 6.76 -16.41 1.41
CA PHE A 233 6.08 -15.13 1.33
C PHE A 233 7.11 -14.01 1.30
N THR A 234 7.06 -13.13 0.28
CA THR A 234 8.03 -12.05 0.13
C THR A 234 7.36 -10.69 0.25
N ALA A 235 7.57 -10.00 1.38
CA ALA A 235 7.15 -8.60 1.58
C ALA A 235 8.39 -7.70 1.52
N ALA A 236 9.00 -7.56 0.32
CA ALA A 236 10.39 -7.14 0.23
C ALA A 236 10.78 -6.32 -1.02
N GLY A 237 9.83 -5.85 -1.85
CA GLY A 237 10.15 -5.05 -3.04
C GLY A 237 11.15 -5.74 -3.98
N GLY A 238 12.26 -5.08 -4.34
CA GLY A 238 13.30 -5.64 -5.21
C GLY A 238 13.98 -6.90 -4.65
N VAL A 239 14.11 -7.04 -3.33
CA VAL A 239 14.56 -8.30 -2.69
C VAL A 239 13.57 -9.42 -3.03
N GLY A 240 12.26 -9.15 -3.05
CA GLY A 240 11.22 -10.08 -3.48
C GLY A 240 11.37 -10.48 -4.95
N VAL A 241 11.77 -9.56 -5.83
CA VAL A 241 12.09 -9.86 -7.25
C VAL A 241 13.21 -10.90 -7.34
N GLY A 242 14.23 -10.81 -6.48
CA GLY A 242 15.29 -11.80 -6.39
C GLY A 242 14.76 -13.18 -6.01
N ALA A 243 13.90 -13.27 -5.00
CA ALA A 243 13.27 -14.52 -4.59
C ALA A 243 12.38 -15.12 -5.70
N ILE A 244 11.63 -14.29 -6.44
CA ILE A 244 10.86 -14.71 -7.61
C ILE A 244 11.77 -15.32 -8.69
N ASN A 245 12.92 -14.68 -8.97
CA ASN A 245 13.88 -15.20 -9.95
C ASN A 245 14.41 -16.58 -9.56
N GLU A 246 14.74 -16.79 -8.28
CA GLU A 246 15.19 -18.10 -7.79
C GLU A 246 14.08 -19.15 -7.87
N ALA A 247 12.86 -18.80 -7.49
CA ALA A 247 11.74 -19.73 -7.60
C ALA A 247 11.46 -20.13 -9.06
N LYS A 248 11.59 -19.20 -10.03
CA LYS A 248 11.48 -19.50 -11.46
C LYS A 248 12.55 -20.49 -11.92
N ALA A 249 13.79 -20.31 -11.47
CA ALA A 249 14.88 -21.24 -11.80
C ALA A 249 14.63 -22.64 -11.22
N ARG A 250 13.88 -22.73 -10.12
CA ARG A 250 13.52 -23.99 -9.43
C ARG A 250 12.09 -24.45 -9.71
N ALA A 251 11.39 -23.92 -10.71
CA ALA A 251 9.99 -24.23 -10.95
C ALA A 251 9.69 -25.74 -11.11
N ALA A 252 10.63 -26.50 -11.69
CA ALA A 252 10.53 -27.96 -11.81
C ALA A 252 10.52 -28.70 -10.45
N LYS A 253 10.96 -28.06 -9.37
CA LYS A 253 10.97 -28.62 -8.00
C LYS A 253 9.66 -28.38 -7.25
N GLY A 254 8.67 -27.71 -7.85
CA GLY A 254 7.37 -27.44 -7.25
C GLY A 254 7.42 -26.47 -6.07
N VAL A 255 8.30 -25.45 -6.16
CA VAL A 255 8.42 -24.38 -5.17
C VAL A 255 7.55 -23.19 -5.56
N TRP A 256 7.15 -22.38 -4.58
CA TRP A 256 6.21 -21.29 -4.74
C TRP A 256 6.68 -20.00 -4.07
N ILE A 257 6.20 -18.87 -4.61
CA ILE A 257 6.25 -17.56 -3.96
C ILE A 257 4.82 -17.12 -3.65
N VAL A 258 4.63 -16.52 -2.49
CA VAL A 258 3.50 -15.68 -2.16
C VAL A 258 3.94 -14.23 -2.38
N GLY A 259 3.27 -13.53 -3.29
CA GLY A 259 3.57 -12.15 -3.65
C GLY A 259 2.99 -11.15 -2.65
N VAL A 260 3.28 -9.85 -2.87
CA VAL A 260 2.88 -8.77 -1.97
C VAL A 260 2.41 -7.53 -2.75
N ASP A 261 1.62 -6.70 -2.09
CA ASP A 261 1.06 -5.40 -2.51
C ASP A 261 0.13 -5.49 -3.72
N VAL A 262 0.62 -6.00 -4.83
CA VAL A 262 -0.10 -6.14 -6.10
C VAL A 262 -0.24 -7.61 -6.49
N ASP A 263 -1.10 -7.92 -7.49
CA ASP A 263 -1.10 -9.24 -8.08
C ASP A 263 0.19 -9.47 -8.87
N GLN A 264 1.11 -10.25 -8.30
CA GLN A 264 2.40 -10.56 -8.90
C GLN A 264 2.40 -11.81 -9.79
N PHE A 265 1.23 -12.37 -10.13
CA PHE A 265 1.14 -13.59 -10.94
C PHE A 265 1.98 -13.51 -12.22
N SER A 266 1.88 -12.41 -12.97
CA SER A 266 2.60 -12.21 -14.23
C SER A 266 4.13 -12.20 -14.08
N GLN A 267 4.63 -11.78 -12.93
CA GLN A 267 6.07 -11.69 -12.66
C GLN A 267 6.69 -13.06 -12.40
N GLY A 268 5.88 -14.00 -11.92
CA GLY A 268 6.29 -15.38 -11.68
C GLY A 268 6.21 -16.29 -12.91
N ILE A 269 5.76 -15.80 -14.06
CA ILE A 269 5.65 -16.63 -15.28
C ILE A 269 7.03 -17.14 -15.70
N TYR A 270 7.15 -18.46 -15.85
CA TYR A 270 8.39 -19.14 -16.24
C TYR A 270 8.24 -20.00 -17.51
N SER A 271 7.00 -20.40 -17.88
CA SER A 271 6.74 -21.18 -19.10
C SER A 271 5.28 -21.01 -19.54
N GLY A 272 5.03 -20.45 -20.71
CA GLY A 272 3.68 -20.21 -21.22
C GLY A 272 2.85 -19.37 -20.26
N LYS A 273 1.79 -19.97 -19.68
CA LYS A 273 0.94 -19.33 -18.65
C LYS A 273 1.22 -19.82 -17.23
N LYS A 274 2.26 -20.64 -17.03
CA LYS A 274 2.61 -21.17 -15.71
C LYS A 274 3.41 -20.16 -14.91
N SER A 275 2.98 -19.89 -13.70
CA SER A 275 3.62 -18.97 -12.76
C SER A 275 3.99 -19.69 -11.46
N ILE A 276 5.08 -19.27 -10.83
CA ILE A 276 5.48 -19.71 -9.49
C ILE A 276 4.82 -18.86 -8.41
N ILE A 277 4.04 -17.85 -8.76
CA ILE A 277 3.28 -17.08 -7.78
C ILE A 277 2.02 -17.87 -7.43
N LEU A 278 1.93 -18.32 -6.19
CA LEU A 278 0.79 -19.09 -5.69
C LEU A 278 -0.43 -18.20 -5.51
N THR A 279 -0.25 -17.09 -4.85
CA THR A 279 -1.18 -15.96 -4.66
C THR A 279 -0.38 -14.74 -4.26
N SER A 280 -1.05 -13.59 -4.00
CA SER A 280 -0.40 -12.38 -3.49
C SER A 280 -1.20 -11.81 -2.32
N ALA A 281 -0.52 -11.38 -1.24
CA ALA A 281 -1.12 -10.59 -0.18
C ALA A 281 -1.27 -9.15 -0.68
N MET A 282 -2.45 -8.80 -1.16
CA MET A 282 -2.70 -7.51 -1.82
C MET A 282 -2.94 -6.38 -0.83
N LYS A 283 -2.40 -5.23 -1.17
CA LYS A 283 -2.57 -3.95 -0.51
C LYS A 283 -2.91 -2.92 -1.59
N ARG A 284 -4.14 -2.39 -1.57
CA ARG A 284 -4.69 -1.60 -2.66
C ARG A 284 -4.16 -0.16 -2.67
N ILE A 285 -2.83 -0.05 -2.71
CA ILE A 285 -2.10 1.22 -2.80
C ILE A 285 -2.43 1.99 -4.08
N ASP A 286 -2.68 1.27 -5.17
CA ASP A 286 -3.17 1.81 -6.44
C ASP A 286 -4.51 2.53 -6.27
N THR A 287 -5.45 1.88 -5.61
CA THR A 287 -6.78 2.43 -5.33
C THR A 287 -6.69 3.60 -4.36
N ALA A 288 -5.90 3.47 -3.29
CA ALA A 288 -5.73 4.55 -2.32
C ALA A 288 -5.16 5.82 -2.97
N ALA A 289 -4.11 5.70 -3.78
CA ALA A 289 -3.56 6.83 -4.52
C ALA A 289 -4.58 7.44 -5.49
N TYR A 290 -5.26 6.61 -6.28
CA TYR A 290 -6.30 7.04 -7.21
C TYR A 290 -7.44 7.80 -6.52
N ASP A 291 -7.96 7.25 -5.42
CA ASP A 291 -9.10 7.83 -4.70
C ASP A 291 -8.76 9.19 -4.08
N MET A 292 -7.55 9.37 -3.56
CA MET A 292 -7.13 10.67 -3.02
C MET A 292 -6.95 11.71 -4.12
N ILE A 293 -6.43 11.33 -5.27
CA ILE A 293 -6.32 12.21 -6.43
C ILE A 293 -7.72 12.61 -6.95
N LYS A 294 -8.63 11.64 -7.02
CA LYS A 294 -10.01 11.88 -7.41
C LYS A 294 -10.73 12.80 -6.42
N ALA A 295 -10.54 12.55 -5.12
CA ALA A 295 -11.12 13.39 -4.07
C ALA A 295 -10.62 14.84 -4.15
N GLU A 296 -9.32 15.07 -4.42
CA GLU A 296 -8.80 16.42 -4.64
C GLU A 296 -9.43 17.07 -5.87
N LYS A 297 -9.51 16.36 -6.99
CA LYS A 297 -10.14 16.89 -8.20
C LYS A 297 -11.62 17.25 -8.01
N GLU A 298 -12.32 16.54 -7.12
CA GLU A 298 -13.72 16.79 -6.76
C GLU A 298 -13.89 17.83 -5.65
N GLY A 299 -12.81 18.40 -5.11
CA GLY A 299 -12.85 19.35 -3.99
C GLY A 299 -13.23 18.70 -2.65
N LYS A 300 -13.00 17.40 -2.50
CA LYS A 300 -13.36 16.57 -1.33
C LYS A 300 -12.15 15.95 -0.66
N PHE A 301 -10.95 16.50 -0.83
CA PHE A 301 -9.74 15.96 -0.25
C PHE A 301 -9.86 15.81 1.28
N PRO A 302 -9.61 14.61 1.86
CA PRO A 302 -9.83 14.34 3.27
C PRO A 302 -8.65 14.80 4.14
N GLY A 303 -8.23 16.06 4.00
CA GLY A 303 -7.11 16.61 4.77
C GLY A 303 -7.38 16.60 6.26
N GLY A 304 -6.33 16.39 7.05
CA GLY A 304 -6.38 16.26 8.50
C GLY A 304 -6.80 14.87 8.99
N GLN A 305 -7.03 13.90 8.09
CA GLN A 305 -7.51 12.58 8.46
C GLN A 305 -6.42 11.51 8.35
N THR A 306 -6.58 10.48 9.19
CA THR A 306 -5.88 9.20 9.06
C THR A 306 -6.90 8.15 8.61
N LEU A 307 -6.65 7.53 7.47
CA LEU A 307 -7.52 6.53 6.87
C LEU A 307 -6.91 5.13 7.00
N ILE A 308 -7.75 4.14 7.30
CA ILE A 308 -7.35 2.73 7.35
C ILE A 308 -8.10 1.97 6.27
N PHE A 309 -7.35 1.30 5.42
CA PHE A 309 -7.83 0.44 4.35
C PHE A 309 -7.70 -1.02 4.80
N ASP A 310 -8.82 -1.63 5.16
CA ASP A 310 -8.95 -3.01 5.65
C ASP A 310 -9.68 -3.91 4.64
N ALA A 311 -9.84 -5.19 4.96
CA ALA A 311 -10.57 -6.13 4.12
C ALA A 311 -12.06 -5.77 4.00
N LYS A 312 -12.66 -5.18 5.03
CA LYS A 312 -14.07 -4.75 5.01
C LYS A 312 -14.32 -3.66 3.97
N LYS A 313 -13.31 -2.80 3.73
CA LYS A 313 -13.34 -1.74 2.72
C LYS A 313 -12.69 -2.15 1.39
N ASP A 314 -12.41 -3.44 1.19
CA ASP A 314 -11.67 -3.96 0.03
C ASP A 314 -10.28 -3.32 -0.16
N GLY A 315 -9.71 -2.78 0.90
CA GLY A 315 -8.39 -2.15 0.90
C GLY A 315 -7.23 -3.13 0.93
N VAL A 316 -7.46 -4.35 1.40
CA VAL A 316 -6.52 -5.47 1.44
C VAL A 316 -7.23 -6.78 1.10
N GLY A 317 -6.47 -7.82 0.70
CA GLY A 317 -7.03 -9.11 0.35
C GLY A 317 -6.06 -9.98 -0.43
N ILE A 318 -6.57 -10.84 -1.29
CA ILE A 318 -5.81 -11.59 -2.30
C ILE A 318 -6.41 -11.32 -3.69
N PRO A 319 -5.73 -11.64 -4.80
CA PRO A 319 -6.28 -11.47 -6.14
C PRO A 319 -7.63 -12.17 -6.29
N ALA A 320 -8.58 -11.52 -6.97
CA ALA A 320 -9.88 -12.13 -7.27
C ALA A 320 -9.76 -13.38 -8.14
N THR A 321 -8.72 -13.45 -8.97
CA THR A 321 -8.39 -14.62 -9.81
C THR A 321 -7.02 -15.14 -9.39
N ASN A 322 -6.97 -16.39 -8.94
CA ASN A 322 -5.74 -17.07 -8.54
C ASN A 322 -5.60 -18.38 -9.35
N PRO A 323 -4.93 -18.35 -10.52
CA PRO A 323 -4.86 -19.51 -11.39
C PRO A 323 -4.17 -20.75 -10.78
N ASN A 324 -3.35 -20.55 -9.74
CA ASN A 324 -2.63 -21.62 -9.05
C ASN A 324 -3.37 -22.15 -7.80
N LEU A 325 -4.53 -21.60 -7.48
CA LEU A 325 -5.40 -22.14 -6.44
C LEU A 325 -6.49 -23.00 -7.07
N SER A 326 -6.78 -24.17 -6.47
CA SER A 326 -7.92 -24.97 -6.89
C SER A 326 -9.25 -24.26 -6.63
N ALA A 327 -10.31 -24.64 -7.36
CA ALA A 327 -11.65 -24.06 -7.15
C ALA A 327 -12.14 -24.26 -5.69
N GLU A 328 -11.83 -25.42 -5.09
CA GLU A 328 -12.16 -25.70 -3.69
C GLU A 328 -11.45 -24.75 -2.73
N VAL A 329 -10.13 -24.55 -2.94
CA VAL A 329 -9.33 -23.62 -2.11
C VAL A 329 -9.86 -22.20 -2.28
N SER A 330 -10.08 -21.75 -3.53
CA SER A 330 -10.62 -20.41 -3.80
C SER A 330 -11.94 -20.16 -3.08
N LYS A 331 -12.86 -21.16 -3.08
CA LYS A 331 -14.12 -21.07 -2.35
C LYS A 331 -13.92 -20.96 -0.84
N LYS A 332 -13.08 -21.83 -0.26
CA LYS A 332 -12.78 -21.78 1.20
C LYS A 332 -12.17 -20.46 1.61
N VAL A 333 -11.25 -19.89 0.83
CA VAL A 333 -10.66 -18.58 1.12
C VAL A 333 -11.70 -17.46 1.00
N ALA A 334 -12.63 -17.53 0.05
CA ALA A 334 -13.73 -16.59 -0.05
C ALA A 334 -14.65 -16.64 1.19
N ASP A 335 -14.94 -17.85 1.71
CA ASP A 335 -15.72 -18.04 2.93
C ASP A 335 -14.97 -17.45 4.16
N VAL A 336 -13.65 -17.62 4.25
CA VAL A 336 -12.81 -17.03 5.30
C VAL A 336 -12.79 -15.50 5.19
N LEU A 337 -12.65 -14.95 3.98
CA LEU A 337 -12.73 -13.50 3.75
C LEU A 337 -14.08 -12.93 4.18
N ALA A 338 -15.19 -13.61 3.88
CA ALA A 338 -16.50 -13.18 4.31
C ALA A 338 -16.59 -13.13 5.85
N GLN A 339 -16.11 -14.16 6.54
CA GLN A 339 -16.07 -14.19 8.01
C GLN A 339 -15.18 -13.08 8.60
N LEU A 340 -14.06 -12.76 7.96
CA LEU A 340 -13.18 -11.65 8.33
C LEU A 340 -13.93 -10.31 8.20
N LYS A 341 -14.60 -10.08 7.07
CA LYS A 341 -15.40 -8.86 6.83
C LYS A 341 -16.56 -8.69 7.80
N GLU A 342 -17.15 -9.80 8.24
CA GLU A 342 -18.22 -9.84 9.23
C GLU A 342 -17.71 -9.71 10.68
N GLY A 343 -16.40 -9.73 10.89
CA GLY A 343 -15.77 -9.68 12.22
C GLY A 343 -15.88 -10.99 13.02
N LYS A 344 -16.25 -12.11 12.37
CA LYS A 344 -16.28 -13.43 12.98
C LYS A 344 -14.88 -14.01 13.17
N ILE A 345 -13.95 -13.61 12.33
CA ILE A 345 -12.52 -13.87 12.46
C ILE A 345 -11.85 -12.53 12.73
N SER A 346 -11.02 -12.48 13.76
CA SER A 346 -10.17 -11.34 14.08
C SER A 346 -8.71 -11.75 13.93
N VAL A 347 -7.95 -10.94 13.20
CA VAL A 347 -6.52 -11.14 13.00
C VAL A 347 -5.78 -10.07 13.79
N ALA A 348 -4.82 -10.46 14.62
CA ALA A 348 -4.07 -9.49 15.40
C ALA A 348 -3.01 -8.77 14.53
N ALA A 349 -2.89 -7.46 14.72
CA ALA A 349 -1.86 -6.65 14.06
C ALA A 349 -0.50 -6.70 14.77
N GLU A 350 -0.41 -7.40 15.90
CA GLU A 350 0.75 -7.48 16.78
C GLU A 350 1.20 -8.92 17.01
N LYS A 351 2.52 -9.12 17.13
CA LYS A 351 3.12 -10.45 17.30
C LYS A 351 2.64 -11.17 18.58
N GLY A 352 2.43 -10.43 19.66
CA GLY A 352 2.15 -11.00 21.00
C GLY A 352 0.88 -11.82 21.10
N ASN A 353 -0.08 -11.64 20.17
CA ASN A 353 -1.37 -12.33 20.17
C ASN A 353 -1.43 -13.54 19.23
N LEU A 354 -0.34 -13.87 18.54
CA LEU A 354 -0.36 -14.77 17.39
C LEU A 354 0.13 -16.17 17.62
N ILE A 355 1.12 -16.33 18.46
CA ILE A 355 1.84 -17.58 18.64
C ILE A 355 1.75 -17.94 20.11
N LYS A 356 0.67 -18.60 20.47
CA LYS A 356 0.59 -19.35 21.71
C LYS A 356 0.79 -20.82 21.41
#